data_018e01f3fd6beec1e7bfc4db3cc2848c
#
_entry.id   018e01f3fd6beec1e7bfc4db3cc2848c
#
_cell.length_a   1.000
_cell.length_b   1.000
_cell.length_c   1.000
_cell.angle_alpha   90.00
_cell.angle_beta   90.00
_cell.angle_gamma   90.00
#
_symmetry.space_group_name_H-M   'P 1'
#
loop_
_entity.id
_entity.type
_entity.pdbx_description
1 polymer ?
#
loop_
_entity_poly.entity_id
_entity_poly.type
_entity_poly.pdbx_seq_one_letter_code
_entity_poly.pdbx_strand_id
1 'polypeptide(L)'
;PGFMQVGNQGTELQTKLPARHHGGSFILRMEDTSQSGLEERATDIIYTTQRATSLTWDEGPDIGGPVGPYVQSQRMGMFKQYAEQLVKAGKAYYCFCTEERLNDLHEQQKTNGEMSHYDGHCRDLPQEEISAKLAAGVPYVIRQKIPAEGVTGFDDVVYGHIEVENSEMDDQILIKTDGMPTYNFANVVDDHLMGITHVIRGSEYLSSTPKYNLLYQAFGWEIPTYIHCPPVMKDAQNKLSKRNGDASYQDLVAKGYLTEAILNYICLLGWSPRGEYAEQEIFSLPELVKIWSPDGISKSPAIFDPLKLWAINAEYIRRLSPEEFQKKAEPWIDSAVHSPINKQLLCANLQPRCEVLGEIPEQLDFFDAMPDYDVSLYANKKQKTTPESALEALNALLPTLEGLTDWNKDAIFEAGKQKAADMGVKNGWLMYPLGIALSGRQRTPGGGTDLACMMGRETTLARVKAAIEKLNG
;
A
#
# COMPACT_ATOMS: atom_id res chain seq x y z
N PRO A 1 -5.84 -11.88 -7.89
CA PRO A 1 -6.74 -10.97 -7.21
C PRO A 1 -6.75 -11.29 -5.73
N GLY A 2 -6.86 -10.30 -4.88
CA GLY A 2 -6.72 -10.37 -3.43
C GLY A 2 -6.36 -8.98 -2.93
N PHE A 3 -5.94 -8.88 -1.66
CA PHE A 3 -5.49 -7.62 -1.07
C PHE A 3 -4.43 -6.92 -1.94
N MET A 4 -4.54 -5.60 -2.02
CA MET A 4 -3.67 -4.79 -2.85
C MET A 4 -2.28 -4.69 -2.22
N GLN A 5 -1.27 -5.22 -2.91
CA GLN A 5 0.11 -5.17 -2.42
C GLN A 5 0.71 -3.79 -2.62
N VAL A 6 1.58 -3.40 -1.72
CA VAL A 6 2.35 -2.15 -1.78
C VAL A 6 3.04 -1.95 -3.14
N GLY A 7 3.64 -3.01 -3.71
CA GLY A 7 4.28 -2.94 -5.02
C GLY A 7 3.31 -2.63 -6.17
N ASN A 8 2.12 -3.24 -6.17
CA ASN A 8 1.10 -2.99 -7.19
C ASN A 8 0.54 -1.57 -7.08
N GLN A 9 0.30 -1.09 -5.85
CA GLN A 9 -0.10 0.29 -5.61
C GLN A 9 0.97 1.29 -6.04
N GLY A 10 2.26 0.93 -5.88
CA GLY A 10 3.36 1.74 -6.37
C GLY A 10 3.30 1.94 -7.88
N THR A 11 3.11 0.86 -8.63
CA THR A 11 2.98 0.94 -10.10
C THR A 11 1.73 1.71 -10.51
N GLU A 12 0.60 1.50 -9.84
CA GLU A 12 -0.64 2.24 -10.09
C GLU A 12 -0.46 3.74 -9.83
N LEU A 13 0.16 4.10 -8.71
CA LEU A 13 0.45 5.49 -8.36
C LEU A 13 1.38 6.12 -9.41
N GLN A 14 2.45 5.41 -9.80
CA GLN A 14 3.37 5.86 -10.87
C GLN A 14 2.67 5.98 -12.24
N THR A 15 1.57 5.30 -12.48
CA THR A 15 0.75 5.47 -13.69
C THR A 15 -0.19 6.67 -13.58
N LYS A 16 -0.81 6.88 -12.42
CA LYS A 16 -1.73 7.99 -12.20
C LYS A 16 -1.05 9.35 -12.16
N LEU A 17 0.11 9.44 -11.53
CA LEU A 17 0.84 10.70 -11.39
C LEU A 17 1.13 11.35 -12.75
N PRO A 18 1.74 10.68 -13.76
CA PRO A 18 1.95 11.27 -15.07
C PRO A 18 0.65 11.55 -15.82
N ALA A 19 -0.37 10.71 -15.71
CA ALA A 19 -1.67 10.98 -16.32
C ALA A 19 -2.23 12.32 -15.81
N ARG A 20 -2.19 12.56 -14.51
CA ARG A 20 -2.62 13.84 -13.91
C ARG A 20 -1.67 14.99 -14.19
N HIS A 21 -0.36 14.76 -14.17
CA HIS A 21 0.66 15.77 -14.47
C HIS A 21 0.50 16.35 -15.88
N HIS A 22 0.20 15.49 -16.86
CA HIS A 22 0.01 15.89 -18.26
C HIS A 22 -1.45 16.20 -18.63
N GLY A 23 -2.38 16.19 -17.67
CA GLY A 23 -3.80 16.44 -17.92
C GLY A 23 -4.48 15.34 -18.75
N GLY A 24 -3.95 14.13 -18.74
CA GLY A 24 -4.49 12.95 -19.40
C GLY A 24 -5.56 12.22 -18.58
N SER A 25 -6.19 11.22 -19.21
CA SER A 25 -7.17 10.33 -18.57
C SER A 25 -6.48 9.12 -17.94
N PHE A 26 -6.99 8.69 -16.80
CA PHE A 26 -6.59 7.47 -16.11
C PHE A 26 -7.73 6.45 -16.21
N ILE A 27 -7.48 5.32 -16.88
CA ILE A 27 -8.50 4.30 -17.22
C ILE A 27 -8.28 3.08 -16.32
N LEU A 28 -9.37 2.55 -15.78
CA LEU A 28 -9.37 1.23 -15.13
C LEU A 28 -9.89 0.18 -16.10
N ARG A 29 -9.04 -0.82 -16.43
CA ARG A 29 -9.38 -1.97 -17.25
C ARG A 29 -9.28 -3.27 -16.45
N MET A 30 -10.31 -4.10 -16.54
CA MET A 30 -10.33 -5.42 -15.92
C MET A 30 -9.82 -6.47 -16.92
N GLU A 31 -8.69 -7.08 -16.59
CA GLU A 31 -8.03 -8.08 -17.44
C GLU A 31 -8.32 -9.50 -16.92
N ASP A 32 -9.51 -10.00 -17.21
CA ASP A 32 -10.07 -11.26 -16.76
C ASP A 32 -9.90 -12.41 -17.78
N THR A 33 -8.85 -12.38 -18.58
CA THR A 33 -8.52 -13.39 -19.61
C THR A 33 -8.13 -14.76 -19.02
N SER A 34 -7.91 -14.87 -17.71
CA SER A 34 -7.72 -16.13 -17.00
C SER A 34 -8.90 -16.39 -16.07
N GLN A 35 -9.68 -17.41 -16.38
CA GLN A 35 -10.86 -17.79 -15.58
C GLN A 35 -10.52 -18.57 -14.30
N SER A 36 -9.30 -19.09 -14.17
CA SER A 36 -8.84 -19.76 -12.96
C SER A 36 -8.46 -18.74 -11.89
N GLY A 37 -9.32 -18.55 -10.88
CA GLY A 37 -9.04 -17.71 -9.72
C GLY A 37 -9.73 -16.34 -9.70
N LEU A 38 -10.78 -16.13 -10.49
CA LEU A 38 -11.67 -14.98 -10.34
C LEU A 38 -12.47 -15.12 -9.03
N GLU A 39 -12.08 -14.36 -8.02
CA GLU A 39 -12.91 -14.13 -6.83
C GLU A 39 -13.79 -12.91 -7.10
N GLU A 40 -15.12 -13.06 -7.05
CA GLU A 40 -16.09 -11.94 -7.21
C GLU A 40 -15.78 -10.78 -6.26
N ARG A 41 -15.29 -11.08 -5.06
CA ARG A 41 -14.90 -10.08 -4.06
C ARG A 41 -13.64 -9.28 -4.41
N ALA A 42 -12.80 -9.76 -5.33
CA ALA A 42 -11.55 -9.08 -5.68
C ALA A 42 -11.80 -7.74 -6.37
N THR A 43 -12.81 -7.65 -7.21
CA THR A 43 -13.22 -6.42 -7.89
C THR A 43 -13.68 -5.36 -6.89
N ASP A 44 -14.50 -5.74 -5.92
CA ASP A 44 -14.99 -4.82 -4.87
C ASP A 44 -13.84 -4.30 -3.99
N ILE A 45 -12.86 -5.16 -3.69
CA ILE A 45 -11.67 -4.77 -2.93
C ILE A 45 -10.85 -3.73 -3.72
N ILE A 46 -10.67 -3.93 -5.02
CA ILE A 46 -9.97 -2.96 -5.87
C ILE A 46 -10.70 -1.62 -5.86
N TYR A 47 -11.99 -1.60 -6.17
CA TYR A 47 -12.78 -0.36 -6.18
C TYR A 47 -12.77 0.37 -4.84
N THR A 48 -12.94 -0.38 -3.74
CA THR A 48 -12.96 0.20 -2.39
C THR A 48 -11.60 0.78 -2.04
N THR A 49 -10.51 0.05 -2.33
CA THR A 49 -9.14 0.49 -2.05
C THR A 49 -8.80 1.74 -2.85
N GLN A 50 -9.08 1.77 -4.14
CA GLN A 50 -8.76 2.90 -5.00
C GLN A 50 -9.55 4.16 -4.61
N ARG A 51 -10.82 4.02 -4.22
CA ARG A 51 -11.60 5.13 -3.70
C ARG A 51 -11.06 5.63 -2.36
N ALA A 52 -10.70 4.72 -1.45
CA ALA A 52 -10.10 5.08 -0.16
C ALA A 52 -8.75 5.78 -0.29
N THR A 53 -7.97 5.42 -1.32
CA THR A 53 -6.67 6.03 -1.63
C THR A 53 -6.77 7.28 -2.51
N SER A 54 -7.97 7.69 -2.93
CA SER A 54 -8.19 8.75 -3.92
C SER A 54 -7.51 8.48 -5.28
N LEU A 55 -7.15 7.21 -5.56
CA LEU A 55 -6.63 6.76 -6.85
C LEU A 55 -7.78 6.44 -7.83
N THR A 56 -8.76 7.35 -7.92
CA THR A 56 -9.92 7.21 -8.79
C THR A 56 -9.56 7.36 -10.26
N TRP A 57 -10.34 6.72 -11.11
CA TRP A 57 -10.21 6.70 -12.57
C TRP A 57 -11.27 7.58 -13.24
N ASP A 58 -11.03 7.92 -14.50
CA ASP A 58 -11.93 8.75 -15.32
C ASP A 58 -12.86 7.89 -16.18
N GLU A 59 -12.42 6.65 -16.48
CA GLU A 59 -13.14 5.68 -17.27
C GLU A 59 -12.93 4.28 -16.69
N GLY A 60 -13.93 3.43 -16.72
CA GLY A 60 -13.81 2.08 -16.17
C GLY A 60 -15.12 1.28 -16.21
N PRO A 61 -15.10 0.02 -15.72
CA PRO A 61 -16.25 -0.88 -15.82
C PRO A 61 -17.50 -0.37 -15.08
N ASP A 62 -17.32 0.38 -14.00
CA ASP A 62 -18.38 0.86 -13.12
C ASP A 62 -18.94 2.24 -13.53
N ILE A 63 -18.13 3.06 -14.20
CA ILE A 63 -18.52 4.42 -14.59
C ILE A 63 -18.68 4.59 -16.10
N GLY A 64 -18.23 3.61 -16.91
CA GLY A 64 -18.26 3.69 -18.36
C GLY A 64 -17.21 4.63 -18.94
N GLY A 65 -17.40 5.01 -20.20
CA GLY A 65 -16.53 5.91 -20.94
C GLY A 65 -16.59 5.63 -22.45
N PRO A 66 -15.89 6.42 -23.29
CA PRO A 66 -16.01 6.36 -24.75
C PRO A 66 -15.34 5.15 -25.40
N VAL A 67 -14.38 4.49 -24.71
CA VAL A 67 -13.56 3.40 -25.29
C VAL A 67 -13.88 2.02 -24.73
N GLY A 68 -15.00 1.89 -24.00
CA GLY A 68 -15.47 0.63 -23.44
C GLY A 68 -15.85 -0.44 -24.50
N PRO A 69 -16.20 -1.66 -24.05
CA PRO A 69 -16.24 -2.16 -22.69
C PRO A 69 -14.85 -2.24 -22.02
N TYR A 70 -14.79 -2.06 -20.68
CA TYR A 70 -13.54 -2.05 -19.92
C TYR A 70 -13.22 -3.40 -19.25
N VAL A 71 -13.96 -4.45 -19.58
CA VAL A 71 -13.74 -5.84 -19.14
C VAL A 71 -13.35 -6.67 -20.35
N GLN A 72 -12.18 -7.30 -20.32
CA GLN A 72 -11.61 -7.97 -21.51
C GLN A 72 -12.45 -9.15 -21.98
N SER A 73 -13.05 -9.92 -21.08
CA SER A 73 -13.96 -11.02 -21.45
C SER A 73 -15.17 -10.54 -22.30
N GLN A 74 -15.62 -9.31 -22.14
CA GLN A 74 -16.69 -8.73 -22.95
C GLN A 74 -16.24 -8.32 -24.37
N ARG A 75 -14.94 -8.37 -24.64
CA ARG A 75 -14.29 -7.98 -25.90
C ARG A 75 -13.78 -9.16 -26.74
N MET A 76 -14.02 -10.40 -26.30
CA MET A 76 -13.43 -11.63 -26.88
C MET A 76 -13.50 -11.73 -28.40
N GLY A 77 -14.68 -11.48 -28.98
CA GLY A 77 -14.87 -11.60 -30.44
C GLY A 77 -14.00 -10.64 -31.23
N MET A 78 -13.68 -9.49 -30.68
CA MET A 78 -12.82 -8.49 -31.29
C MET A 78 -11.35 -8.96 -31.33
N PHE A 79 -10.82 -9.52 -30.25
CA PHE A 79 -9.42 -10.00 -30.22
C PHE A 79 -9.18 -11.06 -31.30
N LYS A 80 -10.12 -11.98 -31.51
CA LYS A 80 -10.03 -13.00 -32.55
C LYS A 80 -9.91 -12.37 -33.95
N GLN A 81 -10.70 -11.32 -34.22
CA GLN A 81 -10.64 -10.62 -35.53
C GLN A 81 -9.25 -10.00 -35.78
N TYR A 82 -8.64 -9.37 -34.76
CA TYR A 82 -7.29 -8.83 -34.89
C TYR A 82 -6.24 -9.93 -35.08
N ALA A 83 -6.35 -11.06 -34.38
CA ALA A 83 -5.44 -12.19 -34.58
C ALA A 83 -5.56 -12.76 -36.00
N GLU A 84 -6.77 -12.88 -36.54
CA GLU A 84 -7.00 -13.32 -37.92
C GLU A 84 -6.46 -12.33 -38.97
N GLN A 85 -6.47 -11.03 -38.69
CA GLN A 85 -5.79 -10.03 -39.53
C GLN A 85 -4.29 -10.29 -39.59
N LEU A 86 -3.65 -10.61 -38.46
CA LEU A 86 -2.23 -10.97 -38.42
C LEU A 86 -1.94 -12.26 -39.19
N VAL A 87 -2.84 -13.25 -39.12
CA VAL A 87 -2.70 -14.48 -39.93
C VAL A 87 -2.72 -14.13 -41.41
N LYS A 88 -3.71 -13.33 -41.88
CA LYS A 88 -3.80 -12.88 -43.29
C LYS A 88 -2.57 -12.07 -43.72
N ALA A 89 -1.98 -11.31 -42.84
CA ALA A 89 -0.76 -10.54 -43.08
C ALA A 89 0.54 -11.39 -42.97
N GLY A 90 0.46 -12.70 -42.69
CA GLY A 90 1.60 -13.58 -42.51
C GLY A 90 2.44 -13.28 -41.26
N LYS A 91 1.86 -12.59 -40.27
CA LYS A 91 2.47 -12.20 -39.01
C LYS A 91 2.03 -13.08 -37.82
N ALA A 92 1.07 -13.99 -38.08
CA ALA A 92 0.61 -15.02 -37.18
C ALA A 92 0.23 -16.28 -37.98
N TYR A 93 -0.01 -17.39 -37.30
CA TYR A 93 -0.40 -18.64 -37.92
C TYR A 93 -1.23 -19.52 -36.97
N TYR A 94 -1.97 -20.46 -37.55
CA TYR A 94 -2.72 -21.48 -36.81
C TYR A 94 -1.78 -22.59 -36.34
N CYS A 95 -1.82 -22.92 -35.08
CA CYS A 95 -1.06 -24.03 -34.50
C CYS A 95 -2.03 -25.10 -33.97
N PHE A 96 -1.89 -26.31 -34.49
CA PHE A 96 -2.75 -27.47 -34.17
C PHE A 96 -2.06 -28.47 -33.24
N CYS A 97 -0.97 -28.10 -32.59
CA CYS A 97 -0.28 -28.96 -31.64
C CYS A 97 -1.16 -29.26 -30.41
N THR A 98 -1.20 -30.55 -30.03
CA THR A 98 -1.86 -30.96 -28.81
C THR A 98 -1.01 -30.68 -27.58
N GLU A 99 -1.64 -30.62 -26.40
CA GLU A 99 -0.90 -30.47 -25.14
C GLU A 99 0.08 -31.62 -24.91
N GLU A 100 -0.30 -32.87 -25.26
CA GLU A 100 0.57 -34.03 -25.17
C GLU A 100 1.88 -33.83 -25.95
N ARG A 101 1.76 -33.44 -27.24
CA ARG A 101 2.93 -33.15 -28.06
C ARG A 101 3.83 -32.07 -27.48
N LEU A 102 3.23 -31.00 -26.95
CA LEU A 102 4.00 -29.90 -26.38
C LEU A 102 4.68 -30.30 -25.07
N ASN A 103 4.04 -31.14 -24.26
CA ASN A 103 4.62 -31.67 -23.04
C ASN A 103 5.80 -32.61 -23.37
N ASP A 104 5.66 -33.49 -24.38
CA ASP A 104 6.75 -34.34 -24.85
C ASP A 104 7.94 -33.53 -25.35
N LEU A 105 7.69 -32.46 -26.09
CA LEU A 105 8.73 -31.53 -26.55
C LEU A 105 9.48 -30.90 -25.36
N HIS A 106 8.74 -30.40 -24.37
CA HIS A 106 9.33 -29.78 -23.18
C HIS A 106 10.15 -30.76 -22.35
N GLU A 107 9.70 -32.00 -22.18
CA GLU A 107 10.45 -33.03 -21.46
C GLU A 107 11.71 -33.45 -22.22
N GLN A 108 11.67 -33.52 -23.55
CA GLN A 108 12.88 -33.77 -24.37
C GLN A 108 13.90 -32.62 -24.23
N GLN A 109 13.46 -31.39 -24.35
CA GLN A 109 14.33 -30.20 -24.20
C GLN A 109 14.96 -30.15 -22.81
N LYS A 110 14.17 -30.41 -21.77
CA LYS A 110 14.65 -30.49 -20.38
C LYS A 110 15.69 -31.60 -20.20
N THR A 111 15.46 -32.78 -20.80
CA THR A 111 16.40 -33.90 -20.74
C THR A 111 17.73 -33.57 -21.44
N ASN A 112 17.68 -32.77 -22.52
CA ASN A 112 18.84 -32.31 -23.26
C ASN A 112 19.54 -31.09 -22.59
N GLY A 113 18.98 -30.53 -21.52
CA GLY A 113 19.49 -29.30 -20.90
C GLY A 113 19.24 -28.03 -21.73
N GLU A 114 18.29 -28.09 -22.65
CA GLU A 114 17.88 -26.97 -23.50
C GLU A 114 16.82 -26.11 -22.80
N MET A 115 16.75 -24.83 -23.15
CA MET A 115 15.65 -23.97 -22.69
C MET A 115 14.35 -24.40 -23.38
N SER A 116 13.27 -24.44 -22.61
CA SER A 116 11.93 -24.77 -23.12
C SER A 116 11.45 -23.71 -24.11
N HIS A 117 11.21 -24.11 -25.35
CA HIS A 117 10.67 -23.24 -26.41
C HIS A 117 9.82 -24.04 -27.39
N TYR A 118 8.95 -23.33 -28.11
CA TYR A 118 8.16 -23.96 -29.16
C TYR A 118 9.01 -24.17 -30.43
N ASP A 119 8.96 -25.37 -31.00
CA ASP A 119 9.77 -25.78 -32.15
C ASP A 119 9.31 -25.29 -33.53
N GLY A 120 8.24 -24.48 -33.57
CA GLY A 120 7.71 -23.94 -34.82
C GLY A 120 7.00 -24.98 -35.71
N HIS A 121 6.63 -26.15 -35.20
CA HIS A 121 6.07 -27.28 -35.95
C HIS A 121 4.95 -26.90 -36.93
N CYS A 122 4.05 -26.01 -36.53
CA CYS A 122 2.93 -25.57 -37.37
C CYS A 122 3.21 -24.27 -38.14
N ARG A 123 4.39 -23.69 -38.00
CA ARG A 123 4.72 -22.33 -38.47
C ARG A 123 4.59 -22.16 -39.99
N ASP A 124 4.97 -23.19 -40.72
CA ASP A 124 5.03 -23.16 -42.20
C ASP A 124 4.16 -24.27 -42.83
N LEU A 125 3.05 -24.61 -42.19
CA LEU A 125 2.07 -25.57 -42.75
C LEU A 125 1.51 -25.05 -44.08
N PRO A 126 1.32 -25.96 -45.08
CA PRO A 126 0.66 -25.61 -46.32
C PRO A 126 -0.76 -25.13 -46.10
N GLN A 127 -1.20 -24.14 -46.89
CA GLN A 127 -2.54 -23.53 -46.78
C GLN A 127 -3.66 -24.58 -46.95
N GLU A 128 -3.46 -25.59 -47.81
CA GLU A 128 -4.40 -26.68 -48.01
C GLU A 128 -4.59 -27.50 -46.75
N GLU A 129 -3.51 -27.81 -46.02
CA GLU A 129 -3.54 -28.54 -44.75
C GLU A 129 -4.23 -27.74 -43.65
N ILE A 130 -3.91 -26.42 -43.57
CA ILE A 130 -4.58 -25.52 -42.64
C ILE A 130 -6.08 -25.48 -42.90
N SER A 131 -6.48 -25.33 -44.13
CA SER A 131 -7.90 -25.27 -44.56
C SER A 131 -8.62 -26.57 -44.22
N ALA A 132 -7.98 -27.71 -44.47
CA ALA A 132 -8.57 -29.06 -44.19
C ALA A 132 -8.74 -29.23 -42.67
N LYS A 133 -7.75 -28.87 -41.85
CA LYS A 133 -7.85 -28.97 -40.41
C LYS A 133 -8.91 -28.07 -39.80
N LEU A 134 -9.02 -26.82 -40.30
CA LEU A 134 -10.04 -25.87 -39.86
C LEU A 134 -11.44 -26.39 -40.25
N ALA A 135 -11.62 -26.90 -41.48
CA ALA A 135 -12.90 -27.47 -41.98
C ALA A 135 -13.30 -28.74 -41.18
N ALA A 136 -12.32 -29.53 -40.71
CA ALA A 136 -12.53 -30.67 -39.86
C ALA A 136 -12.80 -30.33 -38.40
N GLY A 137 -12.75 -29.06 -38.02
CA GLY A 137 -12.99 -28.61 -36.64
C GLY A 137 -11.86 -29.00 -35.67
N VAL A 138 -10.63 -29.20 -36.16
CA VAL A 138 -9.47 -29.52 -35.29
C VAL A 138 -9.21 -28.33 -34.38
N PRO A 139 -9.08 -28.54 -33.05
CA PRO A 139 -8.74 -27.47 -32.12
C PRO A 139 -7.41 -26.81 -32.47
N TYR A 140 -7.35 -25.50 -32.31
CA TYR A 140 -6.16 -24.74 -32.64
C TYR A 140 -5.97 -23.55 -31.70
N VAL A 141 -4.73 -23.04 -31.67
CA VAL A 141 -4.38 -21.74 -31.13
C VAL A 141 -3.84 -20.84 -32.26
N ILE A 142 -3.87 -19.55 -32.09
CA ILE A 142 -3.18 -18.63 -33.01
C ILE A 142 -1.89 -18.17 -32.35
N ARG A 143 -0.75 -18.34 -33.04
CA ARG A 143 0.56 -17.92 -32.58
C ARG A 143 1.09 -16.73 -33.38
N GLN A 144 1.81 -15.83 -32.72
CA GLN A 144 2.58 -14.78 -33.36
C GLN A 144 3.73 -15.43 -34.18
N LYS A 145 3.96 -14.93 -35.38
CA LYS A 145 5.10 -15.33 -36.21
C LYS A 145 6.24 -14.35 -36.02
N ILE A 146 7.14 -14.62 -35.06
CA ILE A 146 8.30 -13.79 -34.78
C ILE A 146 9.31 -13.96 -35.92
N PRO A 147 9.97 -12.89 -36.43
CA PRO A 147 11.05 -13.04 -37.41
C PRO A 147 12.16 -13.96 -36.88
N ALA A 148 12.62 -14.91 -37.71
CA ALA A 148 13.62 -15.89 -37.30
C ALA A 148 15.03 -15.29 -37.10
N GLU A 149 15.30 -14.18 -37.78
CA GLU A 149 16.60 -13.50 -37.78
C GLU A 149 16.42 -12.02 -37.43
N GLY A 150 17.53 -11.39 -37.02
CA GLY A 150 17.59 -9.96 -36.69
C GLY A 150 17.34 -9.68 -35.23
N VAL A 151 17.25 -8.41 -34.89
CA VAL A 151 17.10 -7.87 -33.54
C VAL A 151 15.85 -7.03 -33.45
N THR A 152 15.16 -7.11 -32.35
CA THR A 152 14.03 -6.22 -32.01
C THR A 152 14.42 -5.37 -30.82
N GLY A 153 14.54 -4.06 -31.05
CA GLY A 153 14.87 -3.09 -30.00
C GLY A 153 13.68 -2.23 -29.59
N PHE A 154 13.80 -1.60 -28.45
CA PHE A 154 12.90 -0.56 -27.97
C PHE A 154 13.62 0.37 -27.00
N ASP A 155 13.09 1.59 -26.87
CA ASP A 155 13.57 2.58 -25.92
C ASP A 155 12.67 2.60 -24.69
N ASP A 156 13.27 2.40 -23.51
CA ASP A 156 12.62 2.55 -22.22
C ASP A 156 13.12 3.82 -21.53
N VAL A 157 12.22 4.61 -21.00
CA VAL A 157 12.57 5.90 -20.36
C VAL A 157 13.54 5.71 -19.18
N VAL A 158 13.40 4.61 -18.43
CA VAL A 158 14.22 4.33 -17.25
C VAL A 158 15.47 3.54 -17.61
N TYR A 159 15.32 2.46 -18.39
CA TYR A 159 16.41 1.53 -18.67
C TYR A 159 17.23 1.88 -19.93
N GLY A 160 16.72 2.80 -20.76
CA GLY A 160 17.35 3.19 -22.02
C GLY A 160 17.08 2.20 -23.15
N HIS A 161 17.94 2.16 -24.15
CA HIS A 161 17.78 1.27 -25.30
C HIS A 161 18.05 -0.19 -24.93
N ILE A 162 17.12 -1.08 -25.30
CA ILE A 162 17.19 -2.52 -25.05
C ILE A 162 16.95 -3.24 -26.38
N GLU A 163 17.81 -4.21 -26.69
CA GLU A 163 17.71 -5.05 -27.88
C GLU A 163 17.67 -6.53 -27.47
N VAL A 164 16.90 -7.32 -28.20
CA VAL A 164 16.79 -8.77 -28.02
C VAL A 164 16.88 -9.44 -29.40
N GLU A 165 17.73 -10.44 -29.53
CA GLU A 165 17.80 -11.28 -30.72
C GLU A 165 16.45 -11.97 -30.97
N ASN A 166 15.93 -11.89 -32.18
CA ASN A 166 14.64 -12.50 -32.52
C ASN A 166 14.65 -14.03 -32.32
N SER A 167 15.79 -14.67 -32.52
CA SER A 167 15.97 -16.10 -32.29
C SER A 167 15.84 -16.54 -30.82
N GLU A 168 15.95 -15.60 -29.87
CA GLU A 168 15.74 -15.87 -28.44
C GLU A 168 14.27 -15.74 -28.02
N MET A 169 13.42 -15.26 -28.93
CA MET A 169 12.00 -15.05 -28.66
C MET A 169 11.16 -16.22 -29.19
N ASP A 170 10.24 -16.68 -28.35
CA ASP A 170 9.30 -17.74 -28.70
C ASP A 170 8.07 -17.21 -29.44
N ASP A 171 7.54 -17.98 -30.40
CA ASP A 171 6.26 -17.71 -31.07
C ASP A 171 5.11 -17.84 -30.05
N GLN A 172 4.78 -16.76 -29.38
CA GLN A 172 3.79 -16.74 -28.30
C GLN A 172 2.38 -17.00 -28.82
N ILE A 173 1.52 -17.60 -27.98
CA ILE A 173 0.12 -17.74 -28.26
C ILE A 173 -0.57 -16.38 -28.15
N LEU A 174 -1.36 -16.00 -29.15
CA LEU A 174 -2.19 -14.80 -29.16
C LEU A 174 -3.64 -15.15 -28.73
N ILE A 175 -4.22 -16.20 -29.33
CA ILE A 175 -5.56 -16.71 -29.03
C ILE A 175 -5.46 -18.15 -28.58
N LYS A 176 -6.04 -18.46 -27.45
CA LYS A 176 -6.11 -19.80 -26.87
C LYS A 176 -7.20 -20.65 -27.54
N THR A 177 -7.21 -21.96 -27.28
CA THR A 177 -8.17 -22.91 -27.84
C THR A 177 -9.64 -22.59 -27.50
N ASP A 178 -9.89 -21.95 -26.35
CA ASP A 178 -11.20 -21.48 -25.91
C ASP A 178 -11.64 -20.16 -26.56
N GLY A 179 -10.81 -19.59 -27.44
CA GLY A 179 -11.05 -18.31 -28.11
C GLY A 179 -10.66 -17.09 -27.29
N MET A 180 -10.21 -17.26 -26.06
CA MET A 180 -9.71 -16.16 -25.23
C MET A 180 -8.33 -15.69 -25.71
N PRO A 181 -8.05 -14.37 -25.69
CA PRO A 181 -6.72 -13.88 -25.92
C PRO A 181 -5.79 -14.23 -24.75
N THR A 182 -4.50 -14.28 -25.02
CA THR A 182 -3.51 -14.21 -23.93
C THR A 182 -3.37 -12.79 -23.44
N TYR A 183 -2.87 -12.61 -22.22
CA TYR A 183 -2.55 -11.29 -21.66
C TYR A 183 -1.69 -10.45 -22.62
N ASN A 184 -0.62 -11.05 -23.15
CA ASN A 184 0.33 -10.37 -24.02
C ASN A 184 -0.29 -9.82 -25.33
N PHE A 185 -1.34 -10.44 -25.81
CA PHE A 185 -2.03 -9.97 -27.01
C PHE A 185 -3.15 -8.98 -26.66
N ALA A 186 -3.95 -9.30 -25.64
CA ALA A 186 -5.07 -8.46 -25.24
C ALA A 186 -4.62 -7.04 -24.84
N ASN A 187 -3.51 -6.93 -24.09
CA ASN A 187 -3.02 -5.62 -23.66
C ASN A 187 -2.62 -4.72 -24.84
N VAL A 188 -1.95 -5.27 -25.86
CA VAL A 188 -1.52 -4.50 -27.05
C VAL A 188 -2.73 -3.99 -27.84
N VAL A 189 -3.72 -4.86 -28.07
CA VAL A 189 -4.94 -4.48 -28.82
C VAL A 189 -5.74 -3.45 -28.03
N ASP A 190 -5.94 -3.66 -26.74
CA ASP A 190 -6.70 -2.73 -25.90
C ASP A 190 -5.99 -1.41 -25.70
N ASP A 191 -4.66 -1.41 -25.50
CA ASP A 191 -3.89 -0.19 -25.34
C ASP A 191 -4.00 0.69 -26.61
N HIS A 192 -3.93 0.09 -27.79
CA HIS A 192 -4.15 0.82 -29.04
C HIS A 192 -5.57 1.37 -29.14
N LEU A 193 -6.57 0.52 -28.92
CA LEU A 193 -7.99 0.90 -29.10
C LEU A 193 -8.49 1.88 -28.03
N MET A 194 -7.87 1.88 -26.87
CA MET A 194 -8.16 2.81 -25.76
C MET A 194 -7.27 4.06 -25.80
N GLY A 195 -6.40 4.19 -26.81
CA GLY A 195 -5.55 5.38 -27.00
C GLY A 195 -4.50 5.56 -25.90
N ILE A 196 -3.98 4.46 -25.34
CA ILE A 196 -2.92 4.50 -24.32
C ILE A 196 -1.63 5.01 -24.96
N THR A 197 -1.09 6.09 -24.41
CA THR A 197 0.14 6.73 -24.89
C THR A 197 1.39 6.32 -24.13
N HIS A 198 1.23 5.94 -22.85
CA HIS A 198 2.31 5.54 -21.95
C HIS A 198 1.97 4.24 -21.26
N VAL A 199 2.89 3.29 -21.29
CA VAL A 199 2.77 2.00 -20.60
C VAL A 199 3.76 1.99 -19.43
N ILE A 200 3.23 2.03 -18.22
CA ILE A 200 4.01 2.02 -16.97
C ILE A 200 3.74 0.71 -16.25
N ARG A 201 4.79 -0.07 -16.00
CA ARG A 201 4.66 -1.41 -15.40
C ARG A 201 5.97 -1.87 -14.77
N GLY A 202 5.96 -3.04 -14.14
CA GLY A 202 7.16 -3.61 -13.52
C GLY A 202 8.22 -4.03 -14.54
N SER A 203 9.47 -4.00 -14.13
CA SER A 203 10.62 -4.35 -14.98
C SER A 203 10.67 -5.83 -15.41
N GLU A 204 9.85 -6.70 -14.81
CA GLU A 204 9.68 -8.09 -15.24
C GLU A 204 9.15 -8.23 -16.68
N TYR A 205 8.54 -7.17 -17.22
CA TYR A 205 8.03 -7.14 -18.60
C TYR A 205 9.05 -6.68 -19.64
N LEU A 206 10.24 -6.26 -19.23
CA LEU A 206 11.30 -5.82 -20.16
C LEU A 206 11.59 -6.87 -21.24
N SER A 207 11.70 -8.15 -20.87
CA SER A 207 11.97 -9.25 -21.80
C SER A 207 10.80 -9.56 -22.76
N SER A 208 9.57 -9.20 -22.40
CA SER A 208 8.38 -9.43 -23.22
C SER A 208 8.07 -8.25 -24.16
N THR A 209 8.60 -7.07 -23.88
CA THR A 209 8.31 -5.83 -24.61
C THR A 209 8.66 -5.91 -26.12
N PRO A 210 9.75 -6.56 -26.55
CA PRO A 210 10.03 -6.74 -27.98
C PRO A 210 8.89 -7.47 -28.73
N LYS A 211 8.26 -8.48 -28.09
CA LYS A 211 7.12 -9.21 -28.68
C LYS A 211 5.91 -8.30 -28.90
N TYR A 212 5.66 -7.35 -27.98
CA TYR A 212 4.59 -6.37 -28.12
C TYR A 212 4.89 -5.39 -29.25
N ASN A 213 6.13 -4.91 -29.36
CA ASN A 213 6.54 -4.01 -30.44
C ASN A 213 6.37 -4.65 -31.81
N LEU A 214 6.68 -5.93 -31.95
CA LEU A 214 6.44 -6.67 -33.18
C LEU A 214 4.94 -6.75 -33.53
N LEU A 215 4.04 -6.79 -32.54
CA LEU A 215 2.59 -6.72 -32.77
C LEU A 215 2.17 -5.32 -33.25
N TYR A 216 2.61 -4.25 -32.58
CA TYR A 216 2.36 -2.87 -33.01
C TYR A 216 2.85 -2.64 -34.43
N GLN A 217 4.07 -3.08 -34.74
CA GLN A 217 4.63 -2.99 -36.11
C GLN A 217 3.84 -3.79 -37.12
N ALA A 218 3.40 -4.99 -36.78
CA ALA A 218 2.62 -5.85 -37.67
C ALA A 218 1.26 -5.27 -38.04
N PHE A 219 0.66 -4.51 -37.12
CA PHE A 219 -0.59 -3.77 -37.35
C PHE A 219 -0.36 -2.38 -37.98
N GLY A 220 0.87 -1.87 -38.01
CA GLY A 220 1.16 -0.50 -38.40
C GLY A 220 0.70 0.54 -37.38
N TRP A 221 0.62 0.15 -36.10
CA TRP A 221 0.21 1.02 -35.00
C TRP A 221 1.38 1.76 -34.39
N GLU A 222 1.12 2.92 -33.79
CA GLU A 222 2.10 3.66 -33.00
C GLU A 222 2.45 2.90 -31.72
N ILE A 223 3.74 2.81 -31.42
CA ILE A 223 4.26 2.16 -30.23
C ILE A 223 4.17 3.15 -29.06
N PRO A 224 3.58 2.78 -27.91
CA PRO A 224 3.52 3.65 -26.74
C PRO A 224 4.89 3.90 -26.12
N THR A 225 5.02 4.96 -25.35
CA THR A 225 6.20 5.20 -24.52
C THR A 225 6.24 4.21 -23.35
N TYR A 226 7.35 3.50 -23.19
CA TYR A 226 7.55 2.53 -22.11
C TYR A 226 8.30 3.15 -20.93
N ILE A 227 7.79 2.90 -19.73
CA ILE A 227 8.39 3.28 -18.46
C ILE A 227 8.34 2.04 -17.55
N HIS A 228 9.45 1.33 -17.41
CA HIS A 228 9.49 0.18 -16.52
C HIS A 228 9.98 0.58 -15.13
N CYS A 229 9.21 0.24 -14.10
CA CYS A 229 9.54 0.54 -12.71
C CYS A 229 10.31 -0.62 -12.06
N PRO A 230 11.24 -0.34 -11.13
CA PRO A 230 11.96 -1.38 -10.41
C PRO A 230 11.01 -2.17 -9.50
N PRO A 231 11.33 -3.44 -9.18
CA PRO A 231 10.55 -4.21 -8.23
C PRO A 231 10.70 -3.67 -6.81
N VAL A 232 9.65 -3.83 -6.00
CA VAL A 232 9.73 -3.60 -4.56
C VAL A 232 10.13 -4.91 -3.88
N MET A 233 11.22 -4.84 -3.12
CA MET A 233 11.83 -5.97 -2.43
C MET A 233 11.55 -5.87 -0.93
N LYS A 234 11.49 -7.02 -0.26
CA LYS A 234 11.47 -7.11 1.20
C LYS A 234 12.86 -6.90 1.80
N ASP A 235 13.85 -7.49 1.14
CA ASP A 235 15.27 -7.40 1.46
C ASP A 235 16.09 -7.56 0.17
N ALA A 236 17.41 -7.60 0.26
CA ALA A 236 18.30 -7.69 -0.89
C ALA A 236 18.07 -8.93 -1.79
N GLN A 237 17.42 -9.98 -1.31
CA GLN A 237 17.26 -11.25 -2.01
C GLN A 237 15.79 -11.62 -2.28
N ASN A 238 14.86 -11.13 -1.47
CA ASN A 238 13.47 -11.56 -1.51
C ASN A 238 12.55 -10.44 -1.99
N LYS A 239 11.67 -10.77 -2.94
CA LYS A 239 10.58 -9.86 -3.34
C LYS A 239 9.54 -9.78 -2.24
N LEU A 240 8.91 -8.61 -2.11
CA LEU A 240 7.73 -8.44 -1.28
C LEU A 240 6.62 -9.35 -1.78
N SER A 241 6.08 -10.23 -0.93
CA SER A 241 5.09 -11.23 -1.38
C SER A 241 4.02 -11.51 -0.34
N LYS A 242 2.80 -11.79 -0.81
CA LYS A 242 1.64 -12.16 0.04
C LYS A 242 1.91 -13.39 0.90
N ARG A 243 2.67 -14.35 0.40
CA ARG A 243 2.93 -15.63 1.08
C ARG A 243 3.80 -15.47 2.33
N ASN A 244 4.56 -14.38 2.40
CA ASN A 244 5.49 -14.09 3.50
C ASN A 244 4.86 -13.20 4.59
N GLY A 245 3.55 -12.91 4.54
CA GLY A 245 2.86 -12.03 5.50
C GLY A 245 3.28 -10.56 5.36
N ASP A 246 3.80 -10.18 4.19
CA ASP A 246 4.21 -8.82 3.92
C ASP A 246 2.97 -7.92 3.82
N ALA A 247 3.05 -6.72 4.38
CA ALA A 247 1.93 -5.83 4.57
C ALA A 247 1.25 -5.43 3.24
N SER A 248 -0.05 -5.69 3.16
CA SER A 248 -0.92 -5.06 2.17
C SER A 248 -1.31 -3.66 2.62
N TYR A 249 -1.88 -2.86 1.71
CA TYR A 249 -2.49 -1.58 2.08
C TYR A 249 -3.51 -1.74 3.21
N GLN A 250 -4.38 -2.75 3.11
CA GLN A 250 -5.40 -3.04 4.10
C GLN A 250 -4.80 -3.38 5.47
N ASP A 251 -3.71 -4.16 5.50
CA ASP A 251 -3.01 -4.48 6.76
C ASP A 251 -2.40 -3.24 7.40
N LEU A 252 -1.84 -2.34 6.59
CA LEU A 252 -1.28 -1.07 7.09
C LEU A 252 -2.37 -0.17 7.67
N VAL A 253 -3.50 -0.02 6.98
CA VAL A 253 -4.65 0.74 7.48
C VAL A 253 -5.21 0.10 8.75
N ALA A 254 -5.33 -1.23 8.80
CA ALA A 254 -5.79 -1.95 9.99
C ALA A 254 -4.83 -1.80 11.18
N LYS A 255 -3.55 -1.55 10.95
CA LYS A 255 -2.56 -1.20 11.97
C LYS A 255 -2.62 0.27 12.38
N GLY A 256 -3.40 1.11 11.72
CA GLY A 256 -3.57 2.52 12.05
C GLY A 256 -2.64 3.48 11.32
N TYR A 257 -2.01 3.05 10.23
CA TYR A 257 -1.31 3.96 9.32
C TYR A 257 -2.30 4.81 8.52
N LEU A 258 -1.98 6.08 8.30
CA LEU A 258 -2.78 6.98 7.49
C LEU A 258 -2.61 6.67 6.01
N THR A 259 -3.70 6.69 5.26
CA THR A 259 -3.68 6.46 3.80
C THR A 259 -2.73 7.41 3.09
N GLU A 260 -2.75 8.68 3.45
CA GLU A 260 -1.91 9.72 2.87
C GLU A 260 -0.42 9.44 3.09
N ALA A 261 -0.06 8.95 4.28
CA ALA A 261 1.32 8.57 4.61
C ALA A 261 1.77 7.31 3.85
N ILE A 262 0.89 6.32 3.72
CA ILE A 262 1.14 5.11 2.93
C ILE A 262 1.41 5.48 1.47
N LEU A 263 0.56 6.31 0.85
CA LEU A 263 0.72 6.72 -0.54
C LEU A 263 2.00 7.52 -0.77
N ASN A 264 2.30 8.47 0.12
CA ASN A 264 3.54 9.23 0.05
C ASN A 264 4.76 8.30 0.12
N TYR A 265 4.78 7.38 1.08
CA TYR A 265 5.86 6.42 1.24
C TYR A 265 6.00 5.51 0.00
N ILE A 266 4.89 4.97 -0.50
CA ILE A 266 4.87 4.11 -1.70
C ILE A 266 5.39 4.86 -2.93
N CYS A 267 5.03 6.14 -3.08
CA CYS A 267 5.55 6.96 -4.18
C CYS A 267 7.09 7.06 -4.14
N LEU A 268 7.65 7.21 -2.95
CA LEU A 268 9.10 7.30 -2.74
C LEU A 268 9.83 5.95 -2.86
N LEU A 269 9.09 4.84 -2.96
CA LEU A 269 9.69 3.53 -3.25
C LEU A 269 10.04 3.42 -4.73
N GLY A 270 11.31 3.61 -5.04
CA GLY A 270 11.83 3.53 -6.42
C GLY A 270 11.67 4.81 -7.23
N TRP A 271 11.18 5.88 -6.63
CA TRP A 271 11.14 7.23 -7.20
C TRP A 271 11.66 8.26 -6.20
N SER A 272 12.39 9.25 -6.68
CA SER A 272 12.89 10.36 -5.86
C SER A 272 12.61 11.69 -6.54
N PRO A 273 12.12 12.70 -5.80
CA PRO A 273 11.95 14.04 -6.35
C PRO A 273 13.31 14.64 -6.75
N ARG A 274 13.29 15.60 -7.66
CA ARG A 274 14.48 16.27 -8.19
C ARG A 274 14.49 17.75 -7.85
N GLY A 275 15.65 18.38 -8.06
CA GLY A 275 15.83 19.82 -7.88
C GLY A 275 15.63 20.26 -6.44
N GLU A 276 14.85 21.33 -6.26
CA GLU A 276 14.56 21.93 -4.95
C GLU A 276 13.82 20.98 -3.98
N TYR A 277 13.17 19.94 -4.48
CA TYR A 277 12.40 18.97 -3.68
C TYR A 277 13.21 17.74 -3.28
N ALA A 278 14.50 17.65 -3.66
CA ALA A 278 15.31 16.44 -3.50
C ALA A 278 15.43 15.94 -2.04
N GLU A 279 15.42 16.87 -1.09
CA GLU A 279 15.53 16.58 0.34
C GLU A 279 14.16 16.52 1.07
N GLN A 280 13.07 16.77 0.34
CA GLN A 280 11.73 16.74 0.92
C GLN A 280 11.21 15.28 0.88
N GLU A 281 10.61 14.85 1.98
CA GLU A 281 10.06 13.49 2.12
C GLU A 281 8.54 13.46 2.31
N ILE A 282 7.93 14.59 2.65
CA ILE A 282 6.49 14.68 2.94
C ILE A 282 5.81 15.51 1.86
N PHE A 283 4.92 14.86 1.12
CA PHE A 283 4.18 15.44 0.00
C PHE A 283 2.71 15.04 0.05
N SER A 284 1.82 15.95 -0.18
CA SER A 284 0.44 15.63 -0.55
C SER A 284 0.36 15.04 -1.96
N LEU A 285 -0.70 14.31 -2.27
CA LEU A 285 -0.90 13.75 -3.61
C LEU A 285 -0.91 14.84 -4.72
N PRO A 286 -1.54 16.03 -4.54
CA PRO A 286 -1.45 17.11 -5.52
C PRO A 286 -0.01 17.64 -5.73
N GLU A 287 0.81 17.70 -4.67
CA GLU A 287 2.22 18.09 -4.80
C GLU A 287 3.00 17.06 -5.60
N LEU A 288 2.80 15.75 -5.32
CA LEU A 288 3.40 14.67 -6.10
C LEU A 288 3.04 14.75 -7.58
N VAL A 289 1.76 14.99 -7.90
CA VAL A 289 1.32 15.20 -9.29
C VAL A 289 2.08 16.36 -9.95
N LYS A 290 2.27 17.47 -9.24
CA LYS A 290 2.94 18.66 -9.77
C LYS A 290 4.42 18.44 -10.07
N ILE A 291 5.12 17.72 -9.18
CA ILE A 291 6.59 17.55 -9.25
C ILE A 291 7.03 16.26 -9.93
N TRP A 292 6.08 15.40 -10.31
CA TRP A 292 6.41 14.11 -10.89
C TRP A 292 7.23 14.25 -12.18
N SER A 293 8.27 13.43 -12.29
CA SER A 293 9.09 13.29 -13.50
C SER A 293 9.58 11.85 -13.60
N PRO A 294 9.62 11.25 -14.79
CA PRO A 294 10.18 9.92 -14.98
C PRO A 294 11.67 9.84 -14.65
N ASP A 295 12.39 10.97 -14.70
CA ASP A 295 13.82 11.03 -14.35
C ASP A 295 14.07 10.70 -12.87
N GLY A 296 13.04 10.78 -12.04
CA GLY A 296 13.10 10.40 -10.63
C GLY A 296 13.06 8.89 -10.39
N ILE A 297 12.65 8.09 -11.38
CA ILE A 297 12.52 6.63 -11.24
C ILE A 297 13.92 5.99 -11.20
N SER A 298 14.15 5.17 -10.17
CA SER A 298 15.40 4.40 -10.01
C SER A 298 15.43 3.20 -10.94
N LYS A 299 16.65 2.83 -11.41
CA LYS A 299 16.87 1.54 -12.07
C LYS A 299 17.01 0.38 -11.09
N SER A 300 17.41 0.68 -9.86
CA SER A 300 17.65 -0.32 -8.82
C SER A 300 16.38 -0.69 -8.09
N PRO A 301 16.25 -1.96 -7.64
CA PRO A 301 15.14 -2.37 -6.78
C PRO A 301 15.02 -1.50 -5.53
N ALA A 302 13.77 -1.19 -5.13
CA ALA A 302 13.48 -0.48 -3.90
C ALA A 302 13.25 -1.47 -2.76
N ILE A 303 13.85 -1.24 -1.60
CA ILE A 303 13.64 -2.07 -0.42
C ILE A 303 12.58 -1.42 0.47
N PHE A 304 11.57 -2.19 0.85
CA PHE A 304 10.54 -1.75 1.78
C PHE A 304 11.13 -1.60 3.18
N ASP A 305 11.14 -0.36 3.69
CA ASP A 305 11.63 -0.02 5.03
C ASP A 305 10.46 0.35 5.95
N PRO A 306 10.07 -0.53 6.90
CA PRO A 306 8.99 -0.25 7.84
C PRO A 306 9.28 0.93 8.75
N LEU A 307 10.55 1.19 9.11
CA LEU A 307 10.92 2.30 9.98
C LEU A 307 10.75 3.65 9.27
N LYS A 308 11.06 3.69 7.98
CA LYS A 308 10.82 4.89 7.17
C LYS A 308 9.33 5.18 7.01
N LEU A 309 8.51 4.16 6.75
CA LEU A 309 7.05 4.31 6.70
C LEU A 309 6.50 4.83 8.04
N TRP A 310 6.97 4.25 9.14
CA TRP A 310 6.58 4.65 10.48
C TRP A 310 6.93 6.12 10.78
N ALA A 311 8.15 6.56 10.43
CA ALA A 311 8.58 7.95 10.61
C ALA A 311 7.76 8.94 9.75
N ILE A 312 7.48 8.59 8.49
CA ILE A 312 6.61 9.38 7.61
C ILE A 312 5.21 9.47 8.20
N ASN A 313 4.63 8.37 8.66
CA ASN A 313 3.30 8.35 9.26
C ASN A 313 3.21 9.23 10.51
N ALA A 314 4.20 9.16 11.38
CA ALA A 314 4.30 10.01 12.57
C ALA A 314 4.29 11.51 12.19
N GLU A 315 4.99 11.88 11.11
CA GLU A 315 5.02 13.26 10.64
C GLU A 315 3.66 13.70 10.08
N TYR A 316 2.97 12.82 9.35
CA TYR A 316 1.59 13.10 8.89
C TYR A 316 0.63 13.29 10.06
N ILE A 317 0.71 12.45 11.10
CA ILE A 317 -0.11 12.59 12.31
C ILE A 317 0.14 13.93 13.00
N ARG A 318 1.39 14.35 13.13
CA ARG A 318 1.75 15.64 13.75
C ARG A 318 1.23 16.86 12.98
N ARG A 319 1.06 16.72 11.66
CA ARG A 319 0.57 17.81 10.79
C ARG A 319 -0.96 17.93 10.73
N LEU A 320 -1.69 16.95 11.26
CA LEU A 320 -3.15 17.03 11.35
C LEU A 320 -3.56 18.18 12.27
N SER A 321 -4.67 18.85 11.94
CA SER A 321 -5.32 19.71 12.92
C SER A 321 -5.80 18.92 14.12
N PRO A 322 -5.99 19.54 15.30
CA PRO A 322 -6.51 18.85 16.47
C PRO A 322 -7.84 18.12 16.22
N GLU A 323 -8.71 18.74 15.44
CA GLU A 323 -10.02 18.20 15.06
C GLU A 323 -9.89 16.98 14.12
N GLU A 324 -9.01 17.05 13.13
CA GLU A 324 -8.72 15.94 12.22
C GLU A 324 -8.08 14.76 12.97
N PHE A 325 -7.13 15.05 13.86
CA PHE A 325 -6.53 14.00 14.68
C PHE A 325 -7.58 13.35 15.57
N GLN A 326 -8.40 14.11 16.27
CA GLN A 326 -9.47 13.57 17.13
C GLN A 326 -10.40 12.67 16.32
N LYS A 327 -10.85 13.12 15.14
CA LYS A 327 -11.74 12.32 14.27
C LYS A 327 -11.11 10.99 13.85
N LYS A 328 -9.82 10.99 13.52
CA LYS A 328 -9.08 9.77 13.12
C LYS A 328 -8.75 8.86 14.31
N ALA A 329 -8.48 9.43 15.48
CA ALA A 329 -8.14 8.69 16.70
C ALA A 329 -9.37 8.13 17.45
N GLU A 330 -10.54 8.76 17.31
CA GLU A 330 -11.74 8.41 18.05
C GLU A 330 -12.15 6.92 17.99
N PRO A 331 -12.13 6.24 16.82
CA PRO A 331 -12.44 4.80 16.78
C PRO A 331 -11.48 3.94 17.60
N TRP A 332 -10.20 4.34 17.68
CA TRP A 332 -9.19 3.67 18.47
C TRP A 332 -9.32 3.93 19.96
N ILE A 333 -9.69 5.17 20.33
CA ILE A 333 -9.97 5.54 21.72
C ILE A 333 -11.21 4.79 22.21
N ASP A 334 -12.30 4.78 21.42
CA ASP A 334 -13.57 4.16 21.78
C ASP A 334 -13.49 2.63 21.87
N SER A 335 -12.54 2.02 21.18
CA SER A 335 -12.27 0.58 21.32
C SER A 335 -11.64 0.20 22.67
N ALA A 336 -11.01 1.16 23.35
CA ALA A 336 -10.26 0.92 24.59
C ALA A 336 -10.88 1.59 25.84
N VAL A 337 -11.65 2.67 25.65
CA VAL A 337 -12.18 3.48 26.78
C VAL A 337 -13.66 3.66 26.61
N HIS A 338 -14.43 3.16 27.59
CA HIS A 338 -15.90 3.24 27.65
C HIS A 338 -16.37 4.22 28.73
N SER A 339 -15.49 4.55 29.66
CA SER A 339 -15.77 5.55 30.71
C SER A 339 -15.79 6.96 30.14
N PRO A 340 -16.60 7.87 30.71
CA PRO A 340 -16.59 9.28 30.33
C PRO A 340 -15.22 9.91 30.59
N ILE A 341 -14.60 10.42 29.53
CA ILE A 341 -13.30 11.12 29.60
C ILE A 341 -13.30 12.37 28.74
N ASN A 342 -12.42 13.30 29.06
CA ASN A 342 -12.19 14.47 28.18
C ASN A 342 -11.33 14.07 26.99
N LYS A 343 -11.98 13.60 25.88
CA LYS A 343 -11.31 13.16 24.65
C LYS A 343 -10.48 14.27 23.99
N GLN A 344 -10.91 15.52 24.06
CA GLN A 344 -10.17 16.64 23.46
C GLN A 344 -8.81 16.82 24.15
N LEU A 345 -8.78 16.81 25.48
CA LEU A 345 -7.53 16.89 26.24
C LEU A 345 -6.68 15.66 26.04
N LEU A 346 -7.28 14.47 25.96
CA LEU A 346 -6.58 13.23 25.67
C LEU A 346 -5.89 13.31 24.29
N CYS A 347 -6.60 13.71 23.25
CA CYS A 347 -6.07 13.85 21.89
C CYS A 347 -4.92 14.87 21.83
N ALA A 348 -5.04 16.00 22.53
CA ALA A 348 -3.97 17.00 22.61
C ALA A 348 -2.67 16.47 23.22
N ASN A 349 -2.78 15.50 24.13
CA ASN A 349 -1.62 14.84 24.75
C ASN A 349 -1.11 13.65 23.92
N LEU A 350 -1.98 12.94 23.18
CA LEU A 350 -1.60 11.82 22.34
C LEU A 350 -0.90 12.26 21.04
N GLN A 351 -1.46 13.22 20.32
CA GLN A 351 -1.02 13.60 18.97
C GLN A 351 0.50 13.85 18.85
N PRO A 352 1.16 14.61 19.73
CA PRO A 352 2.60 14.88 19.62
C PRO A 352 3.50 13.64 19.73
N ARG A 353 2.97 12.54 20.25
CA ARG A 353 3.67 11.29 20.54
C ARG A 353 3.11 10.07 19.83
N CYS A 354 2.02 10.26 19.10
CA CYS A 354 1.38 9.21 18.33
C CYS A 354 2.13 9.03 17.01
N GLU A 355 2.56 7.84 16.75
CA GLU A 355 3.31 7.49 15.55
C GLU A 355 2.46 6.61 14.63
N VAL A 356 1.60 5.76 15.22
CA VAL A 356 0.60 4.95 14.54
C VAL A 356 -0.66 4.92 15.39
N LEU A 357 -1.84 5.15 14.79
CA LEU A 357 -3.10 5.22 15.52
C LEU A 357 -3.44 3.91 16.26
N GLY A 358 -3.03 2.77 15.71
CA GLY A 358 -3.26 1.45 16.28
C GLY A 358 -2.54 1.19 17.61
N GLU A 359 -1.59 2.04 18.01
CA GLU A 359 -0.89 1.97 19.30
C GLU A 359 -1.66 2.70 20.43
N ILE A 360 -2.71 3.46 20.07
CA ILE A 360 -3.50 4.23 21.02
C ILE A 360 -4.18 3.33 22.08
N PRO A 361 -4.88 2.23 21.70
CA PRO A 361 -5.58 1.40 22.67
C PRO A 361 -4.73 0.88 23.82
N GLU A 362 -3.50 0.45 23.53
CA GLU A 362 -2.58 -0.11 24.53
C GLU A 362 -2.14 0.93 25.58
N GLN A 363 -2.26 2.21 25.25
CA GLN A 363 -1.90 3.31 26.14
C GLN A 363 -3.06 3.73 27.05
N LEU A 364 -4.28 3.23 26.84
CA LEU A 364 -5.52 3.77 27.43
C LEU A 364 -6.30 2.78 28.32
N ASP A 365 -5.89 1.52 28.38
CA ASP A 365 -6.62 0.46 29.12
C ASP A 365 -6.89 0.78 30.60
N PHE A 366 -6.00 1.57 31.23
CA PHE A 366 -6.12 1.99 32.62
C PHE A 366 -7.28 2.98 32.86
N PHE A 367 -7.88 3.59 31.84
CA PHE A 367 -8.98 4.53 32.04
C PHE A 367 -10.24 3.84 32.56
N ASP A 368 -10.58 2.68 32.03
CA ASP A 368 -11.79 1.92 32.46
C ASP A 368 -11.54 1.09 33.71
N ALA A 369 -10.37 0.48 33.84
CA ALA A 369 -10.00 -0.34 34.97
C ALA A 369 -8.55 -0.10 35.40
N MET A 370 -8.35 0.15 36.69
CA MET A 370 -7.00 0.30 37.22
C MET A 370 -6.25 -1.03 37.09
N PRO A 371 -5.08 -1.07 36.39
CA PRO A 371 -4.25 -2.28 36.34
C PRO A 371 -3.73 -2.63 37.74
N ASP A 372 -3.45 -3.90 37.97
CA ASP A 372 -2.63 -4.25 39.14
C ASP A 372 -1.19 -3.78 38.89
N TYR A 373 -0.63 -3.11 39.88
CA TYR A 373 0.71 -2.53 39.81
C TYR A 373 1.46 -2.66 41.10
N ASP A 374 2.78 -2.74 41.00
CA ASP A 374 3.67 -2.80 42.15
C ASP A 374 3.96 -1.40 42.68
N VAL A 375 3.95 -1.25 44.01
CA VAL A 375 4.22 0.04 44.67
C VAL A 375 5.63 0.59 44.40
N SER A 376 6.55 -0.24 43.95
CA SER A 376 7.88 0.22 43.51
C SER A 376 7.83 1.21 42.33
N LEU A 377 6.70 1.28 41.56
CA LEU A 377 6.50 2.27 40.49
C LEU A 377 6.53 3.71 41.01
N TYR A 378 6.23 3.94 42.29
CA TYR A 378 6.35 5.26 42.93
C TYR A 378 7.80 5.73 43.10
N ALA A 379 8.77 4.83 43.01
CA ALA A 379 10.18 5.18 43.12
C ALA A 379 10.68 5.87 41.85
N ASN A 380 11.14 7.11 41.94
CA ASN A 380 11.67 7.88 40.83
C ASN A 380 12.87 8.76 41.27
N LYS A 381 14.05 8.46 40.74
CA LYS A 381 15.29 9.20 41.07
C LYS A 381 15.22 10.68 40.71
N LYS A 382 14.60 11.03 39.54
CA LYS A 382 14.51 12.40 39.04
C LYS A 382 13.56 13.25 39.89
N GLN A 383 12.45 12.66 40.35
CA GLN A 383 11.48 13.33 41.21
C GLN A 383 11.78 13.15 42.68
N LYS A 384 12.77 12.34 43.02
CA LYS A 384 13.20 12.01 44.41
C LYS A 384 12.04 11.42 45.25
N THR A 385 11.27 10.53 44.64
CA THR A 385 10.13 9.84 45.27
C THR A 385 10.47 8.39 45.59
N THR A 386 9.88 7.89 46.66
CA THR A 386 9.85 6.48 47.09
C THR A 386 8.39 6.11 47.40
N PRO A 387 8.03 4.85 47.63
CA PRO A 387 6.69 4.49 48.10
C PRO A 387 6.25 5.26 49.35
N GLU A 388 7.17 5.42 50.32
CA GLU A 388 6.88 6.14 51.60
C GLU A 388 6.62 7.65 51.31
N SER A 389 7.48 8.29 50.53
CA SER A 389 7.27 9.71 50.17
C SER A 389 6.08 9.91 49.26
N ALA A 390 5.69 8.92 48.44
CA ALA A 390 4.48 8.97 47.62
C ALA A 390 3.21 8.91 48.49
N LEU A 391 3.23 8.11 49.57
CA LEU A 391 2.14 8.08 50.54
C LEU A 391 1.97 9.47 51.21
N GLU A 392 3.07 10.10 51.64
CA GLU A 392 3.04 11.46 52.18
C GLU A 392 2.50 12.47 51.16
N ALA A 393 2.96 12.39 49.92
CA ALA A 393 2.54 13.26 48.81
C ALA A 393 1.04 13.16 48.53
N LEU A 394 0.53 11.95 48.43
CA LEU A 394 -0.91 11.71 48.13
C LEU A 394 -1.81 12.12 49.30
N ASN A 395 -1.39 11.87 50.55
CA ASN A 395 -2.12 12.33 51.74
C ASN A 395 -2.15 13.86 51.84
N ALA A 396 -1.08 14.54 51.46
CA ALA A 396 -1.05 16.01 51.40
C ALA A 396 -1.88 16.60 50.24
N LEU A 397 -1.91 15.91 49.10
CA LEU A 397 -2.59 16.39 47.91
C LEU A 397 -4.11 16.15 47.95
N LEU A 398 -4.56 15.05 48.55
CA LEU A 398 -5.99 14.67 48.55
C LEU A 398 -6.91 15.76 49.10
N PRO A 399 -6.69 16.39 50.28
CA PRO A 399 -7.56 17.46 50.76
C PRO A 399 -7.55 18.71 49.86
N THR A 400 -6.40 18.97 49.20
CA THR A 400 -6.26 20.07 48.25
C THR A 400 -7.17 19.85 47.04
N LEU A 401 -7.17 18.63 46.49
CA LEU A 401 -8.03 18.24 45.38
C LEU A 401 -9.51 18.22 45.78
N GLU A 402 -9.84 17.74 46.96
CA GLU A 402 -11.21 17.76 47.49
C GLU A 402 -11.79 19.16 47.66
N GLY A 403 -10.92 20.14 47.97
CA GLY A 403 -11.28 21.53 48.17
C GLY A 403 -11.45 22.36 46.89
N LEU A 404 -11.09 21.81 45.70
CA LEU A 404 -11.19 22.55 44.45
C LEU A 404 -12.70 22.77 44.06
N THR A 405 -13.04 24.01 43.73
CA THR A 405 -14.35 24.36 43.17
C THR A 405 -14.41 24.07 41.69
N ASP A 406 -13.38 24.46 40.96
CA ASP A 406 -13.25 24.25 39.54
C ASP A 406 -12.34 23.05 39.25
N TRP A 407 -12.81 22.17 38.36
CA TRP A 407 -12.07 20.97 37.96
C TRP A 407 -11.57 21.10 36.52
N ASN A 408 -10.45 21.80 36.34
CA ASN A 408 -9.76 21.96 35.05
C ASN A 408 -8.26 21.87 35.22
N LYS A 409 -7.53 21.78 34.14
CA LYS A 409 -6.07 21.59 34.13
C LYS A 409 -5.33 22.67 34.93
N ASP A 410 -5.70 23.93 34.72
CA ASP A 410 -5.02 25.05 35.36
C ASP A 410 -5.29 25.08 36.87
N ALA A 411 -6.52 24.87 37.28
CA ALA A 411 -6.89 24.82 38.71
C ALA A 411 -6.17 23.68 39.45
N ILE A 412 -6.14 22.49 38.85
CA ILE A 412 -5.44 21.33 39.43
C ILE A 412 -3.93 21.58 39.51
N PHE A 413 -3.34 22.13 38.44
CA PHE A 413 -1.93 22.43 38.36
C PHE A 413 -1.48 23.49 39.39
N GLU A 414 -2.19 24.63 39.46
CA GLU A 414 -1.84 25.69 40.41
C GLU A 414 -2.09 25.29 41.83
N ALA A 415 -3.12 24.52 42.15
CA ALA A 415 -3.35 23.98 43.48
C ALA A 415 -2.22 23.02 43.91
N GLY A 416 -1.80 22.14 43.02
CA GLY A 416 -0.66 21.22 43.28
C GLY A 416 0.65 21.97 43.46
N LYS A 417 0.90 22.98 42.64
CA LYS A 417 2.07 23.83 42.69
C LYS A 417 2.15 24.63 44.02
N GLN A 418 1.02 25.23 44.43
CA GLN A 418 0.93 25.94 45.69
C GLN A 418 1.17 24.97 46.88
N LYS A 419 0.56 23.78 46.83
CA LYS A 419 0.76 22.76 47.87
C LYS A 419 2.21 22.32 47.96
N ALA A 420 2.88 22.14 46.80
CA ALA A 420 4.30 21.83 46.74
C ALA A 420 5.18 22.92 47.39
N ALA A 421 4.85 24.20 47.12
CA ALA A 421 5.53 25.34 47.71
C ALA A 421 5.36 25.39 49.22
N ASP A 422 4.13 25.17 49.71
CA ASP A 422 3.81 25.13 51.15
C ASP A 422 4.60 24.02 51.90
N MET A 423 4.85 22.91 51.19
CA MET A 423 5.64 21.79 51.73
C MET A 423 7.14 21.93 51.50
N GLY A 424 7.61 22.94 50.78
CA GLY A 424 9.01 23.13 50.44
C GLY A 424 9.57 22.07 49.49
N VAL A 425 8.73 21.45 48.67
CA VAL A 425 9.09 20.39 47.69
C VAL A 425 8.87 20.87 46.24
N LYS A 426 9.47 20.13 45.30
CA LYS A 426 9.19 20.41 43.87
C LYS A 426 7.83 19.87 43.46
N ASN A 427 7.13 20.56 42.53
CA ASN A 427 5.83 20.14 42.03
C ASN A 427 5.83 18.68 41.53
N GLY A 428 6.89 18.23 40.87
CA GLY A 428 7.03 16.85 40.40
C GLY A 428 7.02 15.79 41.50
N TRP A 429 7.38 16.18 42.72
CA TRP A 429 7.33 15.29 43.90
C TRP A 429 5.89 14.93 44.32
N LEU A 430 4.92 15.83 44.05
CA LEU A 430 3.48 15.59 44.22
C LEU A 430 2.84 14.98 42.95
N MET A 431 3.18 15.50 41.78
CA MET A 431 2.49 15.16 40.54
C MET A 431 2.88 13.79 39.97
N TYR A 432 4.11 13.31 40.23
CA TYR A 432 4.53 11.97 39.82
C TYR A 432 3.74 10.87 40.57
N PRO A 433 3.66 10.89 41.92
CA PRO A 433 2.78 9.96 42.63
C PRO A 433 1.33 10.03 42.21
N LEU A 434 0.78 11.24 41.94
CA LEU A 434 -0.56 11.40 41.39
C LEU A 434 -0.72 10.64 40.04
N GLY A 435 0.26 10.78 39.15
CA GLY A 435 0.23 10.07 37.84
C GLY A 435 0.18 8.55 38.02
N ILE A 436 1.02 7.98 38.92
CA ILE A 436 1.01 6.55 39.22
C ILE A 436 -0.32 6.13 39.89
N ALA A 437 -0.82 6.91 40.84
CA ALA A 437 -2.09 6.65 41.53
C ALA A 437 -3.27 6.60 40.57
N LEU A 438 -3.23 7.38 39.49
CA LEU A 438 -4.32 7.45 38.49
C LEU A 438 -4.21 6.39 37.40
N SER A 439 -3.01 5.89 37.12
CA SER A 439 -2.78 5.02 35.95
C SER A 439 -2.18 3.65 36.24
N GLY A 440 -1.49 3.49 37.38
CA GLY A 440 -0.65 2.31 37.62
C GLY A 440 0.52 2.16 36.65
N ARG A 441 0.94 3.24 35.96
CA ARG A 441 1.96 3.22 34.92
C ARG A 441 2.90 4.41 34.99
N GLN A 442 4.15 4.19 34.58
CA GLN A 442 5.15 5.25 34.46
C GLN A 442 5.03 6.07 33.19
N ARG A 443 4.47 5.49 32.13
CA ARG A 443 4.25 6.16 30.83
C ARG A 443 2.76 6.26 30.56
N THR A 444 2.29 7.47 30.37
CA THR A 444 0.88 7.82 30.19
C THR A 444 0.74 8.94 29.14
N PRO A 445 -0.45 9.11 28.53
CA PRO A 445 -0.71 10.19 27.58
C PRO A 445 -0.55 11.61 28.14
N GLY A 446 -0.41 11.76 29.46
CA GLY A 446 -0.21 13.05 30.11
C GLY A 446 0.36 12.86 31.50
N GLY A 447 0.66 13.94 32.20
CA GLY A 447 1.09 13.91 33.59
C GLY A 447 -0.10 13.74 34.55
N GLY A 448 0.20 13.67 35.88
CA GLY A 448 -0.85 13.51 36.89
C GLY A 448 -1.97 14.55 36.82
N THR A 449 -1.64 15.81 36.51
CA THR A 449 -2.61 16.89 36.29
C THR A 449 -3.49 16.64 35.06
N ASP A 450 -2.89 16.21 33.93
CA ASP A 450 -3.65 15.92 32.71
C ASP A 450 -4.60 14.74 32.94
N LEU A 451 -4.11 13.66 33.56
CA LEU A 451 -4.91 12.48 33.87
C LEU A 451 -6.10 12.81 34.79
N ALA A 452 -5.86 13.59 35.87
CA ALA A 452 -6.91 14.03 36.77
C ALA A 452 -8.00 14.84 36.05
N CYS A 453 -7.59 15.72 35.13
CA CYS A 453 -8.53 16.50 34.34
C CYS A 453 -9.27 15.62 33.30
N MET A 454 -8.61 14.62 32.67
CA MET A 454 -9.22 13.71 31.69
C MET A 454 -10.28 12.81 32.35
N MET A 455 -9.98 12.25 33.55
CA MET A 455 -10.84 11.32 34.28
C MET A 455 -11.99 11.98 35.03
N GLY A 456 -11.87 13.27 35.30
CA GLY A 456 -12.81 13.99 36.14
C GLY A 456 -12.58 13.79 37.65
N ARG A 457 -13.30 14.59 38.43
CA ARG A 457 -13.10 14.72 39.88
C ARG A 457 -13.37 13.42 40.66
N GLU A 458 -14.49 12.81 40.39
CA GLU A 458 -14.96 11.63 41.14
C GLU A 458 -13.96 10.46 41.00
N THR A 459 -13.63 10.11 39.77
CA THR A 459 -12.66 9.03 39.47
C THR A 459 -11.28 9.33 40.04
N THR A 460 -10.82 10.58 39.91
CA THR A 460 -9.51 10.99 40.46
C THR A 460 -9.46 10.80 41.96
N LEU A 461 -10.43 11.32 42.72
CA LEU A 461 -10.46 11.21 44.17
C LEU A 461 -10.55 9.76 44.63
N ALA A 462 -11.39 8.94 43.95
CA ALA A 462 -11.51 7.52 44.26
C ALA A 462 -10.16 6.77 44.08
N ARG A 463 -9.48 7.01 42.96
CA ARG A 463 -8.17 6.38 42.68
C ARG A 463 -7.05 6.84 43.63
N VAL A 464 -7.02 8.12 44.01
CA VAL A 464 -6.06 8.62 44.97
C VAL A 464 -6.29 7.95 46.36
N LYS A 465 -7.53 7.81 46.80
CA LYS A 465 -7.86 7.09 48.05
C LYS A 465 -7.44 5.63 48.00
N ALA A 466 -7.75 4.93 46.93
CA ALA A 466 -7.32 3.52 46.74
C ALA A 466 -5.78 3.38 46.71
N ALA A 467 -5.07 4.33 46.10
CA ALA A 467 -3.61 4.34 46.07
C ALA A 467 -2.99 4.55 47.47
N ILE A 468 -3.60 5.43 48.28
CA ILE A 468 -3.21 5.64 49.67
C ILE A 468 -3.39 4.33 50.50
N GLU A 469 -4.53 3.65 50.33
CA GLU A 469 -4.79 2.36 50.97
C GLU A 469 -3.75 1.32 50.55
N LYS A 470 -3.46 1.22 49.25
CA LYS A 470 -2.45 0.28 48.71
C LYS A 470 -1.04 0.55 49.24
N LEU A 471 -0.68 1.80 49.47
CA LEU A 471 0.62 2.20 50.01
C LEU A 471 0.76 1.98 51.53
N ASN A 472 -0.38 1.89 52.24
CA ASN A 472 -0.38 1.58 53.69
C ASN A 472 -0.27 0.08 53.99
N GLY A 473 -0.36 -0.79 52.99
CA GLY A 473 -0.28 -2.25 53.13
C GLY A 473 -1.62 -2.91 53.12
#